data_cdbb9f81e979533e4fe2f630f11b94c8
#
_entry.id   cdbb9f81e979533e4fe2f630f11b94c8
#
_cell.length_a   1.000
_cell.length_b   1.000
_cell.length_c   1.000
_cell.angle_alpha   90.00
_cell.angle_beta   90.00
_cell.angle_gamma   90.00
#
_symmetry.space_group_name_H-M   'P 1'
#
loop_
_entity.id
_entity.type
_entity.pdbx_description
1 polymer ?
#
loop_
_entity_poly.entity_id
_entity_poly.type
_entity_poly.pdbx_seq_one_letter_code
_entity_poly.pdbx_strand_id
1 'polypeptide(L)'
;MPLEYEIDRERRLVRVTASGVITPDLLFGYQKDVWSDPAVAGFDELVDMSRVERVEVASPSNVSALAGYSAKMDGDVQSTKLAIVAADDLLFGLGRMYQAYREMKPGSSKEVAVFRTMPDALAWLGH
;
A
#
# COMPACT_ATOMS: atom_id res chain seq x y z
N MET A 1 -1.58 11.05 14.09
CA MET A 1 -2.28 9.90 13.48
C MET A 1 -1.24 8.92 12.96
N PRO A 2 -1.35 7.62 13.30
CA PRO A 2 -0.37 6.63 12.80
C PRO A 2 -0.40 6.45 11.28
N LEU A 3 -1.53 6.71 10.66
CA LEU A 3 -1.68 6.60 9.22
C LEU A 3 -2.28 7.90 8.69
N GLU A 4 -1.50 8.60 7.88
CA GLU A 4 -1.93 9.84 7.24
C GLU A 4 -1.83 9.68 5.74
N TYR A 5 -2.74 10.33 5.00
CA TYR A 5 -2.67 10.28 3.54
C TYR A 5 -3.02 11.63 2.93
N GLU A 6 -2.49 11.83 1.73
CA GLU A 6 -2.76 12.98 0.89
C GLU A 6 -3.11 12.49 -0.51
N ILE A 7 -4.18 13.01 -1.07
CA ILE A 7 -4.60 12.67 -2.43
C ILE A 7 -4.18 13.79 -3.36
N ASP A 8 -3.16 13.53 -4.17
CA ASP A 8 -2.68 14.47 -5.19
C ASP A 8 -3.43 14.19 -6.50
N ARG A 9 -4.47 14.97 -6.75
CA ARG A 9 -5.33 14.74 -7.91
C ARG A 9 -4.66 15.14 -9.21
N GLU A 10 -3.76 16.10 -9.16
CA GLU A 10 -3.03 16.56 -10.34
C GLU A 10 -2.07 15.48 -10.84
N ARG A 11 -1.33 14.85 -9.92
CA ARG A 11 -0.37 13.77 -10.23
C ARG A 11 -1.03 12.39 -10.25
N ARG A 12 -2.27 12.27 -9.85
CA ARG A 12 -3.00 11.02 -9.73
C ARG A 12 -2.24 10.04 -8.82
N LEU A 13 -1.91 10.52 -7.63
CA LEU A 13 -1.12 9.78 -6.66
C LEU A 13 -1.72 9.92 -5.25
N VAL A 14 -1.89 8.81 -4.57
CA VAL A 14 -2.22 8.79 -3.15
C VAL A 14 -0.92 8.54 -2.37
N ARG A 15 -0.55 9.48 -1.53
CA ARG A 15 0.66 9.39 -0.70
C ARG A 15 0.25 9.08 0.73
N VAL A 16 0.79 8.01 1.28
CA VAL A 16 0.49 7.57 2.64
C VAL A 16 1.77 7.62 3.47
N THR A 17 1.69 8.21 4.64
CA THR A 17 2.77 8.19 5.62
C THR A 17 2.30 7.43 6.85
N ALA A 18 2.95 6.31 7.13
CA ALA A 18 2.68 5.51 8.30
C ALA A 18 3.75 5.77 9.37
N SER A 19 3.35 5.80 10.65
CA SER A 19 4.27 6.05 11.76
C SER A 19 3.83 5.29 13.01
N GLY A 20 4.81 4.99 13.89
CA GLY A 20 4.54 4.35 15.17
C GLY A 20 4.02 2.92 15.00
N VAL A 21 2.94 2.59 15.69
CA VAL A 21 2.36 1.25 15.70
C VAL A 21 1.19 1.19 14.72
N ILE A 22 1.29 0.31 13.76
CA ILE A 22 0.24 0.08 12.76
C ILE A 22 -0.52 -1.19 13.10
N THR A 23 -1.85 -1.11 13.10
CA THR A 23 -2.73 -2.24 13.38
C THR A 23 -3.47 -2.67 12.12
N PRO A 24 -3.98 -3.92 12.07
CA PRO A 24 -4.83 -4.35 10.95
C PRO A 24 -6.02 -3.43 10.71
N ASP A 25 -6.67 -2.95 11.78
CA ASP A 25 -7.84 -2.07 11.65
C ASP A 25 -7.51 -0.76 10.95
N LEU A 26 -6.33 -0.19 11.22
CA LEU A 26 -5.87 1.03 10.53
C LEU A 26 -5.71 0.78 9.04
N LEU A 27 -5.13 -0.35 8.66
CA LEU A 27 -4.89 -0.68 7.25
C LEU A 27 -6.19 -0.96 6.51
N PHE A 28 -7.10 -1.75 7.10
CA PHE A 28 -8.41 -2.01 6.50
C PHE A 28 -9.23 -0.73 6.40
N GLY A 29 -9.22 0.10 7.44
CA GLY A 29 -9.92 1.39 7.44
C GLY A 29 -9.41 2.32 6.34
N TYR A 30 -8.11 2.40 6.17
CA TYR A 30 -7.50 3.18 5.09
C TYR A 30 -7.98 2.68 3.71
N GLN A 31 -7.93 1.38 3.47
CA GLN A 31 -8.39 0.82 2.19
C GLN A 31 -9.85 1.18 1.92
N LYS A 32 -10.69 1.01 2.93
CA LYS A 32 -12.12 1.31 2.81
C LYS A 32 -12.36 2.80 2.56
N ASP A 33 -11.70 3.67 3.32
CA ASP A 33 -11.96 5.11 3.26
C ASP A 33 -11.46 5.76 1.98
N VAL A 34 -10.33 5.30 1.45
CA VAL A 34 -9.68 5.91 0.30
C VAL A 34 -10.05 5.21 -1.01
N TRP A 35 -9.84 3.91 -1.07
CA TRP A 35 -9.90 3.18 -2.34
C TRP A 35 -11.31 2.74 -2.75
N SER A 36 -12.29 2.91 -1.88
CA SER A 36 -13.70 2.77 -2.26
C SER A 36 -14.24 3.97 -3.03
N ASP A 37 -13.51 5.10 -3.05
CA ASP A 37 -13.93 6.32 -3.75
C ASP A 37 -13.58 6.20 -5.23
N PRO A 38 -14.59 6.27 -6.14
CA PRO A 38 -14.33 6.22 -7.59
C PRO A 38 -13.41 7.34 -8.09
N ALA A 39 -13.30 8.45 -7.35
CA ALA A 39 -12.45 9.57 -7.75
C ALA A 39 -10.97 9.23 -7.74
N VAL A 40 -10.54 8.20 -7.01
CA VAL A 40 -9.13 7.76 -6.99
C VAL A 40 -8.88 6.53 -7.85
N ALA A 41 -9.88 6.06 -8.58
CA ALA A 41 -9.70 4.94 -9.49
C ALA A 41 -8.65 5.32 -10.56
N GLY A 42 -7.66 4.44 -10.75
CA GLY A 42 -6.57 4.70 -11.69
C GLY A 42 -5.41 5.51 -11.12
N PHE A 43 -5.45 5.87 -9.84
CA PHE A 43 -4.32 6.54 -9.18
C PHE A 43 -3.25 5.53 -8.76
N ASP A 44 -1.99 5.96 -8.80
CA ASP A 44 -0.89 5.24 -8.17
C ASP A 44 -0.91 5.47 -6.65
N GLU A 45 -0.18 4.63 -5.93
CA GLU A 45 -0.13 4.68 -4.48
C GLU A 45 1.32 4.61 -4.00
N LEU A 46 1.66 5.45 -3.03
CA LEU A 46 2.98 5.46 -2.40
C LEU A 46 2.79 5.38 -0.89
N VAL A 47 3.31 4.32 -0.28
CA VAL A 47 3.21 4.10 1.17
C VAL A 47 4.60 4.18 1.79
N ASP A 48 4.84 5.20 2.60
CA ASP A 48 6.09 5.40 3.31
C ASP A 48 5.99 4.80 4.71
N MET A 49 6.73 3.73 4.95
CA MET A 49 6.78 3.03 6.23
C MET A 49 8.08 3.31 7.00
N SER A 50 8.84 4.32 6.60
CA SER A 50 10.13 4.60 7.23
C SER A 50 10.03 5.03 8.69
N ARG A 51 8.85 5.48 9.15
CA ARG A 51 8.60 5.90 10.53
C ARG A 51 7.81 4.88 11.35
N VAL A 52 7.52 3.72 10.79
CA VAL A 52 6.79 2.66 11.48
C VAL A 52 7.73 1.97 12.46
N GLU A 53 7.31 1.84 13.71
CA GLU A 53 8.04 1.10 14.74
C GLU A 53 7.76 -0.39 14.61
N ARG A 54 6.48 -0.77 14.46
CA ARG A 54 6.06 -2.16 14.27
C ARG A 54 4.65 -2.23 13.69
N VAL A 55 4.35 -3.37 13.09
CA VAL A 55 3.00 -3.71 12.64
C VAL A 55 2.47 -4.81 13.57
N GLU A 56 1.38 -4.54 14.27
CA GLU A 56 0.77 -5.51 15.16
C GLU A 56 0.02 -6.59 14.38
N VAL A 57 0.07 -7.80 14.91
CA VAL A 57 -0.65 -8.96 14.34
C VAL A 57 -0.35 -9.13 12.85
N ALA A 58 0.94 -9.00 12.50
CA ALA A 58 1.40 -9.13 11.11
C ALA A 58 1.55 -10.61 10.71
N SER A 59 0.52 -11.40 10.96
CA SER A 59 0.51 -12.82 10.58
C SER A 59 0.29 -12.99 9.09
N PRO A 60 0.75 -14.11 8.49
CA PRO A 60 0.46 -14.38 7.08
C PRO A 60 -1.03 -14.33 6.74
N SER A 61 -1.91 -14.81 7.63
CA SER A 61 -3.35 -14.77 7.39
C SER A 61 -3.90 -13.34 7.37
N ASN A 62 -3.40 -12.45 8.23
CA ASN A 62 -3.82 -11.04 8.22
C ASN A 62 -3.29 -10.31 6.99
N VAL A 63 -2.05 -10.56 6.60
CA VAL A 63 -1.48 -9.96 5.38
C VAL A 63 -2.23 -10.44 4.14
N SER A 64 -2.54 -11.74 4.08
CA SER A 64 -3.33 -12.32 2.98
C SER A 64 -4.75 -11.74 2.94
N ALA A 65 -5.40 -11.56 4.09
CA ALA A 65 -6.73 -10.97 4.16
C ALA A 65 -6.73 -9.53 3.67
N LEU A 66 -5.74 -8.73 4.05
CA LEU A 66 -5.59 -7.36 3.57
C LEU A 66 -5.38 -7.34 2.05
N ALA A 67 -4.51 -8.22 1.53
CA ALA A 67 -4.26 -8.32 0.09
C ALA A 67 -5.54 -8.64 -0.68
N GLY A 68 -6.35 -9.57 -0.17
CA GLY A 68 -7.63 -9.92 -0.78
C GLY A 68 -8.63 -8.77 -0.77
N TYR A 69 -8.72 -8.06 0.34
CA TYR A 69 -9.59 -6.89 0.47
C TYR A 69 -9.16 -5.77 -0.49
N SER A 70 -7.86 -5.48 -0.53
CA SER A 70 -7.29 -4.46 -1.41
C SER A 70 -7.51 -4.80 -2.89
N ALA A 71 -7.36 -6.06 -3.27
CA ALA A 71 -7.58 -6.50 -4.64
C ALA A 71 -9.00 -6.23 -5.12
N LYS A 72 -9.99 -6.33 -4.24
CA LYS A 72 -11.39 -6.01 -4.56
C LYS A 72 -11.58 -4.53 -4.86
N MET A 73 -10.73 -3.67 -4.31
CA MET A 73 -10.80 -2.22 -4.53
C MET A 73 -10.17 -1.80 -5.86
N ASP A 74 -9.37 -2.67 -6.50
CA ASP A 74 -8.72 -2.33 -7.77
C ASP A 74 -9.73 -2.14 -8.91
N GLY A 75 -10.86 -2.87 -8.87
CA GLY A 75 -11.91 -2.74 -9.88
C GLY A 75 -11.43 -3.14 -11.28
N ASP A 76 -12.07 -2.56 -12.28
CA ASP A 76 -11.78 -2.83 -13.70
C ASP A 76 -10.90 -1.75 -14.33
N VAL A 77 -10.21 -0.96 -13.52
CA VAL A 77 -9.33 0.09 -14.03
C VAL A 77 -8.03 -0.48 -14.58
N GLN A 78 -7.36 0.34 -15.40
CA GLN A 78 -6.05 0.00 -15.94
C GLN A 78 -5.04 -0.24 -14.82
N SER A 79 -4.02 -1.01 -15.14
CA SER A 79 -2.93 -1.32 -14.25
C SER A 79 -2.31 -0.06 -13.64
N THR A 80 -2.29 0.00 -12.32
CA THR A 80 -1.66 1.07 -11.55
C THR A 80 -0.53 0.49 -10.71
N LYS A 81 0.19 1.35 -9.97
CA LYS A 81 1.35 0.95 -9.19
C LYS A 81 1.19 1.32 -7.74
N LEU A 82 1.66 0.43 -6.87
CA LEU A 82 1.84 0.69 -5.45
C LEU A 82 3.32 0.51 -5.10
N ALA A 83 3.96 1.57 -4.64
CA ALA A 83 5.31 1.50 -4.09
C ALA A 83 5.26 1.56 -2.57
N ILE A 84 5.93 0.63 -1.92
CA ILE A 84 6.07 0.59 -0.46
C ILE A 84 7.53 0.89 -0.13
N VAL A 85 7.77 1.89 0.73
CA VAL A 85 9.12 2.25 1.18
C VAL A 85 9.33 1.72 2.60
N ALA A 86 10.29 0.82 2.76
CA ALA A 86 10.62 0.20 4.03
C ALA A 86 12.12 -0.08 4.11
N ALA A 87 12.85 0.73 4.90
CA ALA A 87 14.29 0.58 5.08
C ALA A 87 14.64 -0.57 6.03
N ASP A 88 13.79 -0.82 7.02
CA ASP A 88 13.95 -1.87 8.02
C ASP A 88 13.69 -3.25 7.40
N ASP A 89 14.54 -4.24 7.75
CA ASP A 89 14.45 -5.57 7.15
C ASP A 89 13.12 -6.26 7.43
N LEU A 90 12.58 -6.12 8.63
CA LEU A 90 11.31 -6.75 9.00
C LEU A 90 10.17 -6.14 8.19
N LEU A 91 10.10 -4.82 8.12
CA LEU A 91 9.06 -4.12 7.36
C LEU A 91 9.21 -4.36 5.87
N PHE A 92 10.43 -4.40 5.37
CA PHE A 92 10.69 -4.76 3.97
C PHE A 92 10.15 -6.17 3.67
N GLY A 93 10.42 -7.12 4.57
CA GLY A 93 9.91 -8.49 4.44
C GLY A 93 8.39 -8.56 4.46
N LEU A 94 7.74 -7.77 5.32
CA LEU A 94 6.27 -7.69 5.36
C LEU A 94 5.71 -7.11 4.05
N GLY A 95 6.37 -6.09 3.51
CA GLY A 95 5.99 -5.52 2.22
C GLY A 95 6.10 -6.53 1.10
N ARG A 96 7.17 -7.32 1.08
CA ARG A 96 7.34 -8.39 0.10
C ARG A 96 6.29 -9.48 0.25
N MET A 97 5.91 -9.81 1.48
CA MET A 97 4.83 -10.77 1.75
C MET A 97 3.49 -10.24 1.19
N TYR A 98 3.18 -8.98 1.45
CA TYR A 98 1.97 -8.35 0.90
C TYR A 98 1.98 -8.38 -0.63
N GLN A 99 3.12 -8.03 -1.24
CA GLN A 99 3.30 -8.09 -2.70
C GLN A 99 2.98 -9.48 -3.24
N ALA A 100 3.55 -10.53 -2.63
CA ALA A 100 3.35 -11.91 -3.07
C ALA A 100 1.88 -12.32 -2.97
N TYR A 101 1.21 -12.02 -1.86
CA TYR A 101 -0.21 -12.32 -1.71
C TYR A 101 -1.07 -11.53 -2.71
N ARG A 102 -0.73 -10.25 -2.94
CA ARG A 102 -1.47 -9.41 -3.88
C ARG A 102 -1.43 -9.99 -5.30
N GLU A 103 -0.26 -10.46 -5.73
CA GLU A 103 -0.07 -11.08 -7.04
C GLU A 103 -0.86 -12.38 -7.20
N MET A 104 -1.20 -13.05 -6.10
CA MET A 104 -1.98 -14.28 -6.09
C MET A 104 -3.49 -14.06 -6.09
N LYS A 105 -3.97 -12.84 -5.83
CA LYS A 105 -5.40 -12.58 -5.70
C LYS A 105 -6.04 -12.31 -7.06
N PRO A 106 -7.20 -12.94 -7.35
CA PRO A 106 -7.95 -12.62 -8.57
C PRO A 106 -8.41 -11.16 -8.56
N GLY A 107 -8.35 -10.51 -9.71
CA GLY A 107 -8.81 -9.13 -9.86
C GLY A 107 -7.84 -8.07 -9.39
N SER A 108 -6.68 -8.45 -8.86
CA SER A 108 -5.64 -7.48 -8.48
C SER A 108 -4.96 -6.95 -9.74
N SER A 109 -5.21 -5.66 -10.03
CA SER A 109 -4.64 -4.98 -11.19
C SER A 109 -3.49 -4.05 -10.83
N LYS A 110 -3.25 -3.84 -9.54
CA LYS A 110 -2.19 -2.96 -9.05
C LYS A 110 -0.87 -3.72 -8.95
N GLU A 111 0.16 -3.20 -9.60
CA GLU A 111 1.51 -3.75 -9.49
C GLU A 111 2.16 -3.25 -8.21
N VAL A 112 2.61 -4.15 -7.37
CA VAL A 112 3.21 -3.82 -6.07
C VAL A 112 4.71 -4.06 -6.11
N ALA A 113 5.48 -3.10 -5.59
CA ALA A 113 6.92 -3.27 -5.39
C ALA A 113 7.34 -2.61 -4.08
N VAL A 114 8.42 -3.12 -3.50
CA VAL A 114 8.93 -2.66 -2.21
C VAL A 114 10.34 -2.11 -2.41
N PHE A 115 10.61 -0.95 -1.82
CA PHE A 115 11.88 -0.24 -1.98
C PHE A 115 12.45 0.11 -0.61
N ARG A 116 13.78 0.20 -0.53
CA ARG A 116 14.48 0.60 0.68
C ARG A 116 14.51 2.11 0.86
N THR A 117 14.42 2.86 -0.24
CA THR A 117 14.54 4.32 -0.22
C THR A 117 13.40 4.98 -0.99
N MET A 118 13.07 6.21 -0.59
CA MET A 118 12.06 7.00 -1.27
C MET A 118 12.46 7.36 -2.72
N PRO A 119 13.72 7.74 -3.00
CA PRO A 119 14.10 8.04 -4.39
C PRO A 119 13.89 6.86 -5.34
N ASP A 120 14.21 5.64 -4.93
CA ASP A 120 14.02 4.46 -5.76
C ASP A 120 12.52 4.20 -6.02
N ALA A 121 11.69 4.38 -5.00
CA ALA A 121 10.24 4.22 -5.14
C ALA A 121 9.65 5.24 -6.11
N LEU A 122 10.04 6.51 -5.99
CA LEU A 122 9.56 7.57 -6.87
C LEU A 122 10.00 7.35 -8.32
N ALA A 123 11.25 6.91 -8.53
CA ALA A 123 11.75 6.60 -9.86
C ALA A 123 10.93 5.49 -10.52
N TRP A 124 10.62 4.44 -9.78
CA TRP A 124 9.82 3.33 -10.29
C TRP A 124 8.38 3.76 -10.61
N LEU A 125 7.79 4.60 -9.77
CA LEU A 125 6.43 5.12 -10.01
C LEU A 125 6.37 6.06 -11.22
N GLY A 126 7.47 6.71 -11.55
CA GLY A 126 7.50 7.70 -12.61
C GLY A 126 6.99 9.08 -12.17
N HIS A 127 7.10 9.36 -10.88
CA HIS A 127 6.62 10.63 -10.31
C HIS A 127 7.73 11.55 -9.83
#